data_d41679c8192644286411324546e10ab4
#
_entry.id   d41679c8192644286411324546e10ab4
#
_cell.length_a   1.000
_cell.length_b   1.000
_cell.length_c   1.000
_cell.angle_alpha   90.00
_cell.angle_beta   90.00
_cell.angle_gamma   90.00
#
_symmetry.space_group_name_H-M   'P 1'
#
loop_
_entity.id
_entity.type
_entity.pdbx_description
1 polymer ?
#
loop_
_entity_poly.entity_id
_entity_poly.type
_entity_poly.pdbx_seq_one_letter_code
_entity_poly.pdbx_strand_id
1 'polypeptide(L)'
;MTLTDQEYNFLMELSTRTKMDCWFWIETDDNGNDFVLDLENDEALPLHEGIAQLFDGVIEDDINDFNAEELMLWNSINDKIKREEIDND
;
A
#
# COMPACT_ATOMS: atom_id res chain seq x y z
N MET A 1 4.52 3.40 10.76
CA MET A 1 5.04 3.88 9.45
C MET A 1 4.00 4.79 8.82
N THR A 2 4.42 5.91 8.27
CA THR A 2 3.53 6.94 7.72
C THR A 2 3.81 7.13 6.23
N LEU A 3 2.79 7.02 5.40
CA LEU A 3 2.87 7.33 3.98
C LEU A 3 2.75 8.84 3.78
N THR A 4 3.43 9.36 2.74
CA THR A 4 3.18 10.74 2.31
C THR A 4 1.83 10.80 1.61
N ASP A 5 1.29 12.01 1.46
CA ASP A 5 0.04 12.21 0.71
C ASP A 5 0.15 11.68 -0.72
N GLN A 6 1.31 11.86 -1.34
CA GLN A 6 1.55 11.37 -2.70
C GLN A 6 1.54 9.85 -2.76
N GLU A 7 2.17 9.20 -1.79
CA GLU A 7 2.19 7.74 -1.71
C GLU A 7 0.80 7.17 -1.46
N TYR A 8 0.07 7.79 -0.54
CA TYR A 8 -1.31 7.41 -0.25
C TYR A 8 -2.19 7.51 -1.51
N ASN A 9 -2.13 8.66 -2.19
CA ASN A 9 -2.93 8.87 -3.39
C ASN A 9 -2.54 7.91 -4.51
N PHE A 10 -1.25 7.61 -4.63
CA PHE A 10 -0.75 6.64 -5.61
C PHE A 10 -1.34 5.25 -5.37
N LEU A 11 -1.34 4.77 -4.14
CA LEU A 11 -1.90 3.46 -3.80
C LEU A 11 -3.40 3.41 -4.03
N MET A 12 -4.13 4.47 -3.66
CA MET A 12 -5.57 4.53 -3.89
C MET A 12 -5.91 4.57 -5.37
N GLU A 13 -5.10 5.27 -6.16
CA GLU A 13 -5.27 5.31 -7.61
C GLU A 13 -4.99 3.96 -8.25
N LEU A 14 -3.96 3.26 -7.79
CA LEU A 14 -3.66 1.90 -8.27
C LEU A 14 -4.83 0.95 -8.03
N SER A 15 -5.45 1.04 -6.86
CA SER A 15 -6.60 0.18 -6.55
C SER A 15 -7.74 0.41 -7.53
N THR A 16 -7.93 1.65 -7.96
CA THR A 16 -8.97 2.01 -8.92
C THR A 16 -8.65 1.49 -10.32
N ARG A 17 -7.39 1.62 -10.75
CA ARG A 17 -6.94 1.18 -12.07
C ARG A 17 -7.09 -0.32 -12.28
N THR A 18 -6.93 -1.10 -11.23
CA THR A 18 -6.83 -2.54 -11.33
C THR A 18 -8.12 -3.26 -11.08
N LYS A 19 -9.22 -2.54 -11.00
CA LYS A 19 -10.56 -3.09 -10.73
C LYS A 19 -10.63 -3.85 -9.42
N MET A 20 -9.69 -3.59 -8.52
CA MET A 20 -9.83 -4.02 -7.14
C MET A 20 -10.94 -3.16 -6.55
N ASP A 21 -12.15 -3.65 -6.58
CA ASP A 21 -13.31 -2.96 -6.02
C ASP A 21 -13.05 -2.64 -4.57
N CYS A 22 -12.69 -1.47 -4.25
CA CYS A 22 -12.55 -0.80 -2.94
C CYS A 22 -12.86 -1.62 -1.67
N TRP A 23 -12.43 -2.88 -1.61
CA TRP A 23 -12.61 -3.68 -0.41
C TRP A 23 -11.46 -3.51 0.59
N PHE A 24 -10.53 -2.62 0.30
CA PHE A 24 -9.51 -2.25 1.28
C PHE A 24 -9.45 -0.72 1.37
N TRP A 25 -8.97 -0.26 2.48
CA TRP A 25 -8.84 1.16 2.76
C TRP A 25 -7.58 1.39 3.59
N ILE A 26 -6.92 2.52 3.40
CA ILE A 26 -5.75 2.87 4.20
C ILE A 26 -6.19 3.90 5.23
N GLU A 27 -5.95 3.58 6.51
CA GLU A 27 -6.28 4.44 7.64
C GLU A 27 -5.02 4.74 8.44
N THR A 28 -5.08 5.78 9.26
CA THR A 28 -3.99 6.17 10.14
C THR A 28 -4.44 6.00 11.60
N ASP A 29 -3.63 5.31 12.41
CA ASP A 29 -3.96 5.11 13.82
C ASP A 29 -3.61 6.33 14.68
N ASP A 30 -3.88 6.24 15.98
CA ASP A 30 -3.64 7.34 16.93
C ASP A 30 -2.15 7.70 17.07
N ASN A 31 -1.27 6.78 16.72
CA ASN A 31 0.18 6.99 16.76
C ASN A 31 0.75 7.55 15.46
N GLY A 32 -0.09 7.79 14.47
CA GLY A 32 0.32 8.30 13.17
C GLY A 32 0.83 7.24 12.22
N ASN A 33 0.61 5.96 12.51
CA ASN A 33 1.00 4.87 11.62
C ASN A 33 -0.15 4.49 10.70
N ASP A 34 0.17 4.33 9.42
CA ASP A 34 -0.81 3.89 8.43
C ASP A 34 -0.97 2.37 8.48
N PHE A 35 -2.18 1.91 8.27
CA PHE A 35 -2.50 0.50 8.23
C PHE A 35 -3.59 0.24 7.19
N VAL A 36 -3.79 -1.02 6.82
CA VAL A 36 -4.78 -1.40 5.81
C VAL A 36 -5.99 -2.04 6.50
N LEU A 37 -7.17 -1.55 6.16
CA LEU A 37 -8.43 -2.19 6.54
C LEU A 37 -8.90 -3.04 5.37
N ASP A 38 -9.00 -4.35 5.62
CA ASP A 38 -9.58 -5.28 4.65
C ASP A 38 -11.08 -5.34 4.93
N LEU A 39 -11.86 -4.63 4.12
CA LEU A 39 -13.30 -4.49 4.32
C LEU A 39 -14.06 -5.79 4.02
N GLU A 40 -13.49 -6.64 3.19
CA GLU A 40 -14.12 -7.92 2.86
C GLU A 40 -14.05 -8.90 4.03
N ASN A 41 -12.93 -8.95 4.72
CA ASN A 41 -12.71 -9.86 5.85
C ASN A 41 -12.85 -9.17 7.21
N ASP A 42 -13.10 -7.86 7.19
CA ASP A 42 -13.24 -7.03 8.41
C ASP A 42 -12.01 -7.14 9.32
N GLU A 43 -10.83 -7.04 8.70
CA GLU A 43 -9.54 -7.15 9.40
C GLU A 43 -8.70 -5.88 9.23
N ALA A 44 -7.96 -5.54 10.27
CA ALA A 44 -6.92 -4.50 10.20
C ALA A 44 -5.57 -5.19 10.06
N LEU A 45 -4.82 -4.82 9.01
CA LEU A 45 -3.52 -5.41 8.72
C LEU A 45 -2.43 -4.34 8.80
N PRO A 46 -1.24 -4.69 9.34
CA PRO A 46 -0.10 -3.79 9.20
C PRO A 46 0.13 -3.44 7.73
N LEU A 47 0.66 -2.24 7.48
CA LEU A 47 0.79 -1.75 6.10
C LEU A 47 1.59 -2.73 5.22
N HIS A 48 2.69 -3.28 5.74
CA HIS A 48 3.52 -4.21 4.97
C HIS A 48 2.74 -5.50 4.59
N GLU A 49 1.92 -6.02 5.50
CA GLU A 49 1.10 -7.20 5.20
C GLU A 49 -0.03 -6.87 4.23
N GLY A 50 -0.70 -5.75 4.46
CA GLY A 50 -1.81 -5.34 3.61
C GLY A 50 -1.38 -5.11 2.18
N ILE A 51 -0.26 -4.42 1.97
CA ILE A 51 0.26 -4.17 0.62
C ILE A 51 0.71 -5.48 -0.03
N ALA A 52 1.40 -6.34 0.70
CA ALA A 52 1.84 -7.62 0.16
C ALA A 52 0.66 -8.50 -0.29
N GLN A 53 -0.40 -8.55 0.50
CA GLN A 53 -1.55 -9.40 0.20
C GLN A 53 -2.45 -8.82 -0.88
N LEU A 54 -2.66 -7.50 -0.86
CA LEU A 54 -3.67 -6.86 -1.70
C LEU A 54 -3.10 -6.28 -2.99
N PHE A 55 -1.83 -5.89 -2.99
CA PHE A 55 -1.22 -5.21 -4.13
C PHE A 55 -0.19 -6.04 -4.90
N ASP A 56 0.24 -7.17 -4.38
CA ASP A 56 1.34 -7.93 -4.98
C ASP A 56 1.06 -8.30 -6.44
N GLY A 57 -0.07 -8.91 -6.70
CA GLY A 57 -0.45 -9.28 -8.07
C GLY A 57 -0.69 -8.09 -8.98
N VAL A 58 -1.21 -7.01 -8.42
CA VAL A 58 -1.49 -5.77 -9.14
C VAL A 58 -0.20 -5.12 -9.61
N ILE A 59 0.81 -5.07 -8.74
CA ILE A 59 2.06 -4.40 -9.06
C ILE A 59 2.88 -5.19 -10.05
N GLU A 60 2.84 -6.52 -9.99
CA GLU A 60 3.49 -7.36 -11.00
C GLU A 60 2.97 -7.07 -12.40
N ASP A 61 1.66 -6.85 -12.52
CA ASP A 61 1.03 -6.57 -13.82
C ASP A 61 1.29 -5.14 -14.30
N ASP A 62 1.26 -4.17 -13.39
CA ASP A 62 1.29 -2.76 -13.75
C ASP A 62 2.67 -2.10 -13.69
N ILE A 63 3.66 -2.73 -13.06
CA ILE A 63 4.96 -2.11 -12.83
C ILE A 63 5.66 -1.69 -14.14
N ASN A 64 5.42 -2.42 -15.21
CA ASN A 64 6.01 -2.10 -16.51
C ASN A 64 5.38 -0.86 -17.16
N ASP A 65 4.19 -0.47 -16.71
CA ASP A 65 3.48 0.69 -17.23
C ASP A 65 3.73 1.94 -16.37
N PHE A 66 4.47 1.82 -15.28
CA PHE A 66 4.76 2.94 -14.40
C PHE A 66 5.72 3.93 -15.08
N ASN A 67 5.40 5.23 -14.96
CA ASN A 67 6.34 6.26 -15.36
C ASN A 67 7.42 6.44 -14.27
N ALA A 68 8.40 7.33 -14.51
CA ALA A 68 9.51 7.53 -13.57
C ALA A 68 9.03 7.98 -12.18
N GLU A 69 8.03 8.85 -12.14
CA GLU A 69 7.47 9.34 -10.86
C GLU A 69 6.78 8.22 -10.11
N GLU A 70 6.00 7.41 -10.79
CA GLU A 70 5.31 6.26 -10.20
C GLU A 70 6.30 5.23 -9.66
N LEU A 71 7.38 4.95 -10.40
CA LEU A 71 8.42 4.05 -9.94
C LEU A 71 9.12 4.58 -8.67
N MET A 72 9.36 5.89 -8.61
CA MET A 72 9.95 6.51 -7.43
C MET A 72 9.04 6.35 -6.22
N LEU A 73 7.75 6.60 -6.39
CA LEU A 73 6.76 6.44 -5.33
C LEU A 73 6.69 4.99 -4.86
N TRP A 74 6.66 4.05 -5.79
CA TRP A 74 6.61 2.63 -5.46
C TRP A 74 7.86 2.18 -4.71
N ASN A 75 9.04 2.61 -5.15
CA ASN A 75 10.30 2.27 -4.48
C ASN A 75 10.34 2.83 -3.06
N SER A 76 9.84 4.05 -2.86
CA SER A 76 9.74 4.67 -1.53
C SER A 76 8.82 3.87 -0.61
N ILE A 77 7.66 3.45 -1.11
CA ILE A 77 6.71 2.63 -0.37
C ILE A 77 7.35 1.29 0.00
N ASN A 78 8.01 0.65 -0.94
CA ASN A 78 8.69 -0.63 -0.72
C ASN A 78 9.75 -0.54 0.37
N ASP A 79 10.54 0.53 0.37
CA ASP A 79 11.55 0.74 1.42
C ASP A 79 10.91 0.86 2.80
N LYS A 80 9.80 1.57 2.89
CA LYS A 80 9.05 1.71 4.15
C LYS A 80 8.48 0.36 4.62
N ILE A 81 7.94 -0.41 3.69
CA ILE A 81 7.41 -1.75 3.98
C ILE A 81 8.50 -2.65 4.52
N LYS A 82 9.66 -2.65 3.91
CA LYS A 82 10.79 -3.48 4.36
C LYS A 82 11.26 -3.08 5.75
N ARG A 83 11.30 -1.78 6.04
CA ARG A 83 11.68 -1.29 7.37
C ARG A 83 10.67 -1.71 8.43
N GLU A 84 9.38 -1.61 8.13
CA GLU A 84 8.33 -2.03 9.04
C GLU A 84 8.40 -3.53 9.32
N GLU A 85 8.64 -4.33 8.28
CA GLU A 85 8.78 -5.78 8.39
C GLU A 85 9.95 -6.16 9.30
N ILE A 86 11.09 -5.46 9.16
CA ILE A 86 12.26 -5.69 10.01
C ILE A 86 11.98 -5.29 11.46
N ASP A 87 11.31 -4.15 11.67
CA ASP A 87 11.02 -3.63 13.00
C ASP A 87 10.02 -4.51 13.77
N ASN A 88 9.22 -5.31 13.07
CA ASN A 88 8.21 -6.18 13.67
C ASN A 88 8.71 -7.61 13.89
N ASP A 89 9.92 -7.90 13.52
CA ASP A 89 10.57 -9.17 13.83
C ASP A 89 11.17 -9.12 15.26
#